data_d12dc73e320548dbfd3243083ec75bca
#
_entry.id   d12dc73e320548dbfd3243083ec75bca
#
_cell.length_a   1.000
_cell.length_b   1.000
_cell.length_c   1.000
_cell.angle_alpha   90.00
_cell.angle_beta   90.00
_cell.angle_gamma   90.00
#
_symmetry.space_group_name_H-M   'P 1'
#
loop_
_entity.id
_entity.type
_entity.pdbx_description
1 polymer ?
#
loop_
_entity_poly.entity_id
_entity_poly.type
_entity_poly.pdbx_seq_one_letter_code
_entity_poly.pdbx_strand_id
1 'polypeptide(L)'
;MDLSENVIDTLIKNAKVFNNGEAAVIEDVAVSNGRVVARGANLEAKNASRVLDATGLWLMPGLFDIHTHYDLELEVAPGLPESTRHGTTSVVIANCSLGLAFGSQRDGTNDPIVSCYARVENIPKSVLKSCADNITWDNPRDYLDHLETLNLGPNVAVLFPHSMLRIDAMGFDNSVTRDPSKKEIGNMKETLKKALKSGYAGFSTDALPFHYLAAQPHCEKTIPTQFAKYNELKQLAQVVREQESTWQATPPKDSVFGTLRTFLLTSGRLHGKPLRTTVVAALDIANNWKLSRMVKTLSGLLNSKLIQGDFHMQALGAPFKIW
;
A
#
# COMPACT_ATOMS: atom_id res chain seq x y z
N MET A 1 3.31 25.11 -31.67
CA MET A 1 3.54 25.79 -30.38
C MET A 1 5.05 26.06 -30.35
N ASP A 2 5.46 27.30 -30.32
CA ASP A 2 6.88 27.64 -30.26
C ASP A 2 7.39 27.48 -28.82
N LEU A 3 8.33 26.56 -28.62
CA LEU A 3 8.93 26.25 -27.30
C LEU A 3 10.34 26.91 -27.19
N SER A 4 10.64 27.88 -28.04
CA SER A 4 12.00 28.48 -28.15
C SER A 4 12.46 29.22 -26.89
N GLU A 5 11.54 29.63 -26.02
CA GLU A 5 11.84 30.34 -24.77
C GLU A 5 11.96 29.40 -23.55
N ASN A 6 11.52 28.14 -23.65
CA ASN A 6 11.57 27.19 -22.56
C ASN A 6 12.78 26.25 -22.67
N VAL A 7 13.49 26.07 -21.59
CA VAL A 7 14.49 24.99 -21.48
C VAL A 7 13.73 23.67 -21.44
N ILE A 8 13.85 22.85 -22.48
CA ILE A 8 13.23 21.52 -22.54
C ILE A 8 14.26 20.46 -22.11
N ASP A 9 13.97 19.77 -21.04
CA ASP A 9 14.84 18.69 -20.54
C ASP A 9 14.79 17.47 -21.45
N THR A 10 13.58 17.09 -21.86
CA THR A 10 13.37 15.92 -22.74
C THR A 10 12.24 16.20 -23.73
N LEU A 11 12.52 15.98 -25.02
CA LEU A 11 11.52 15.92 -26.08
C LEU A 11 11.35 14.48 -26.54
N ILE A 12 10.17 13.93 -26.35
CA ILE A 12 9.78 12.58 -26.79
C ILE A 12 9.03 12.74 -28.11
N LYS A 13 9.55 12.13 -29.17
CA LYS A 13 9.02 12.25 -30.53
C LYS A 13 8.24 11.01 -30.93
N ASN A 14 7.16 11.20 -31.70
CA ASN A 14 6.40 10.15 -32.37
C ASN A 14 5.83 9.06 -31.44
N ALA A 15 5.59 9.37 -30.18
CA ALA A 15 5.06 8.40 -29.21
C ALA A 15 3.58 8.14 -29.44
N LYS A 16 3.15 6.88 -29.25
CA LYS A 16 1.74 6.52 -29.12
C LYS A 16 1.28 6.83 -27.70
N VAL A 17 0.72 8.02 -27.51
CA VAL A 17 0.40 8.56 -26.17
C VAL A 17 -0.94 7.98 -25.67
N PHE A 18 -0.92 7.45 -24.46
CA PHE A 18 -2.13 6.97 -23.79
C PHE A 18 -3.00 8.14 -23.35
N ASN A 19 -4.29 8.08 -23.68
CA ASN A 19 -5.30 9.09 -23.40
C ASN A 19 -6.47 8.51 -22.58
N ASN A 20 -6.28 8.21 -21.36
CA ASN A 20 -7.25 7.86 -20.30
C ASN A 20 -8.71 7.54 -20.77
N GLY A 21 -8.87 6.45 -21.54
CA GLY A 21 -10.17 5.99 -22.07
C GLY A 21 -10.52 6.46 -23.48
N GLU A 22 -9.71 7.34 -24.09
CA GLU A 22 -9.82 7.72 -25.50
C GLU A 22 -8.85 6.91 -26.38
N ALA A 23 -9.00 7.02 -27.69
CA ALA A 23 -8.06 6.42 -28.63
C ALA A 23 -6.67 7.05 -28.45
N ALA A 24 -5.64 6.21 -28.40
CA ALA A 24 -4.26 6.69 -28.32
C ALA A 24 -3.87 7.46 -29.61
N VAL A 25 -3.19 8.56 -29.46
CA VAL A 25 -2.77 9.45 -30.55
C VAL A 25 -1.26 9.41 -30.69
N ILE A 26 -0.74 9.47 -31.92
CA ILE A 26 0.70 9.65 -32.15
C ILE A 26 1.01 11.12 -32.08
N GLU A 27 1.83 11.49 -31.11
CA GLU A 27 2.24 12.88 -30.87
C GLU A 27 3.59 12.97 -30.17
N ASP A 28 4.13 14.17 -30.12
CA ASP A 28 5.32 14.51 -29.38
C ASP A 28 4.96 15.05 -28.01
N VAL A 29 5.83 14.82 -27.03
CA VAL A 29 5.67 15.32 -25.66
C VAL A 29 6.95 15.99 -25.19
N ALA A 30 6.84 17.24 -24.76
CA ALA A 30 7.94 18.01 -24.18
C ALA A 30 7.83 18.05 -22.66
N VAL A 31 8.95 17.76 -21.99
CA VAL A 31 9.08 17.75 -20.53
C VAL A 31 10.12 18.79 -20.11
N SER A 32 9.78 19.58 -19.10
CA SER A 32 10.66 20.55 -18.47
C SER A 32 10.42 20.56 -16.96
N ASN A 33 11.49 20.53 -16.17
CA ASN A 33 11.43 20.53 -14.70
C ASN A 33 10.46 19.47 -14.13
N GLY A 34 10.52 18.24 -14.68
CA GLY A 34 9.69 17.12 -14.24
C GLY A 34 8.19 17.24 -14.62
N ARG A 35 7.82 18.18 -15.50
CA ARG A 35 6.43 18.40 -15.91
C ARG A 35 6.28 18.34 -17.43
N VAL A 36 5.16 17.79 -17.89
CA VAL A 36 4.76 17.89 -19.30
C VAL A 36 4.35 19.34 -19.56
N VAL A 37 5.10 20.03 -20.45
CA VAL A 37 4.86 21.44 -20.77
C VAL A 37 4.18 21.62 -22.12
N ALA A 38 4.28 20.64 -23.03
CA ALA A 38 3.56 20.64 -24.30
C ALA A 38 3.29 19.22 -24.80
N ARG A 39 2.20 19.08 -25.55
CA ARG A 39 1.84 17.90 -26.33
C ARG A 39 1.32 18.34 -27.69
N GLY A 40 1.62 17.56 -28.72
CA GLY A 40 1.10 17.81 -30.08
C GLY A 40 1.99 17.20 -31.16
N ALA A 41 1.54 17.29 -32.40
CA ALA A 41 2.31 16.82 -33.53
C ALA A 41 3.43 17.81 -33.88
N ASN A 42 4.60 17.32 -34.30
CA ASN A 42 5.72 18.09 -34.81
C ASN A 42 6.20 19.21 -33.87
N LEU A 43 6.33 18.91 -32.57
CA LEU A 43 6.93 19.88 -31.64
C LEU A 43 8.39 20.11 -32.00
N GLU A 44 8.77 21.38 -32.15
CA GLU A 44 10.16 21.78 -32.32
C GLU A 44 10.71 22.32 -30.99
N ALA A 45 11.77 21.68 -30.51
CA ALA A 45 12.51 22.15 -29.35
C ALA A 45 14.01 22.13 -29.71
N LYS A 46 14.47 23.23 -30.34
CA LYS A 46 15.88 23.39 -30.76
C LYS A 46 16.85 23.30 -29.59
N ASN A 47 16.37 23.58 -28.38
CA ASN A 47 17.15 23.63 -27.15
C ASN A 47 16.83 22.43 -26.20
N ALA A 48 16.29 21.32 -26.71
CA ALA A 48 16.04 20.13 -25.86
C ALA A 48 17.38 19.48 -25.45
N SER A 49 17.60 19.30 -24.17
CA SER A 49 18.78 18.63 -23.64
C SER A 49 18.86 17.16 -24.08
N ARG A 50 17.70 16.52 -24.25
CA ARG A 50 17.56 15.14 -24.71
C ARG A 50 16.39 15.02 -25.69
N VAL A 51 16.60 14.32 -26.79
CA VAL A 51 15.55 13.93 -27.73
C VAL A 51 15.45 12.39 -27.74
N LEU A 52 14.24 11.88 -27.56
CA LEU A 52 13.95 10.45 -27.61
C LEU A 52 13.01 10.17 -28.78
N ASP A 53 13.40 9.34 -29.71
CA ASP A 53 12.49 8.79 -30.73
C ASP A 53 11.71 7.61 -30.13
N ALA A 54 10.40 7.78 -29.98
CA ALA A 54 9.47 6.79 -29.46
C ALA A 54 8.60 6.20 -30.57
N THR A 55 9.04 6.22 -31.82
CA THR A 55 8.32 5.63 -32.95
C THR A 55 8.00 4.14 -32.67
N GLY A 56 6.72 3.79 -32.70
CA GLY A 56 6.23 2.42 -32.40
C GLY A 56 6.12 2.11 -30.91
N LEU A 57 6.51 3.01 -30.01
CA LEU A 57 6.43 2.83 -28.57
C LEU A 57 5.19 3.53 -27.99
N TRP A 58 4.72 3.00 -26.87
CA TRP A 58 3.69 3.63 -26.06
C TRP A 58 4.32 4.59 -25.03
N LEU A 59 3.70 5.76 -24.89
CA LEU A 59 3.96 6.69 -23.79
C LEU A 59 2.72 6.75 -22.91
N MET A 60 2.87 6.40 -21.65
CA MET A 60 1.81 6.33 -20.67
C MET A 60 2.31 6.79 -19.29
N PRO A 61 1.42 7.16 -18.35
CA PRO A 61 1.81 7.32 -16.96
C PRO A 61 2.52 6.10 -16.45
N GLY A 62 3.51 6.27 -15.59
CA GLY A 62 4.17 5.14 -14.92
C GLY A 62 3.17 4.31 -14.12
N LEU A 63 3.43 3.02 -13.99
CA LEU A 63 2.58 2.12 -13.23
C LEU A 63 2.62 2.49 -11.74
N PHE A 64 1.45 2.44 -11.11
CA PHE A 64 1.30 2.62 -9.67
C PHE A 64 0.92 1.27 -9.04
N ASP A 65 1.87 0.65 -8.36
CA ASP A 65 1.62 -0.58 -7.63
C ASP A 65 1.12 -0.27 -6.22
N ILE A 66 -0.17 -0.49 -6.01
CA ILE A 66 -0.86 -0.14 -4.77
C ILE A 66 -0.75 -1.20 -3.68
N HIS A 67 -0.08 -2.33 -3.95
CA HIS A 67 0.04 -3.40 -2.97
C HIS A 67 1.37 -4.13 -3.09
N THR A 68 2.32 -3.76 -2.26
CA THR A 68 3.65 -4.38 -2.23
C THR A 68 4.12 -4.63 -0.80
N HIS A 69 5.15 -5.46 -0.66
CA HIS A 69 5.84 -5.78 0.59
C HIS A 69 7.35 -5.53 0.45
N TYR A 70 7.72 -4.44 -0.21
CA TYR A 70 9.11 -4.04 -0.47
C TYR A 70 9.80 -3.37 0.73
N ASP A 71 9.14 -3.31 1.88
CA ASP A 71 9.63 -2.59 3.06
C ASP A 71 11.09 -2.92 3.39
N LEU A 72 11.42 -4.21 3.51
CA LEU A 72 12.79 -4.66 3.80
C LEU A 72 13.70 -4.63 2.57
N GLU A 73 13.16 -4.74 1.35
CA GLU A 73 13.95 -4.64 0.12
C GLU A 73 14.50 -3.22 -0.06
N LEU A 74 13.74 -2.20 0.32
CA LEU A 74 14.20 -0.81 0.26
C LEU A 74 15.47 -0.56 1.06
N GLU A 75 15.70 -1.32 2.15
CA GLU A 75 16.89 -1.17 3.00
C GLU A 75 18.17 -1.68 2.34
N VAL A 76 18.06 -2.53 1.32
CA VAL A 76 19.22 -3.14 0.62
C VAL A 76 19.25 -2.79 -0.87
N ALA A 77 18.13 -2.47 -1.47
CA ALA A 77 17.98 -2.15 -2.89
C ALA A 77 16.91 -1.06 -3.12
N PRO A 78 17.12 0.17 -2.63
CA PRO A 78 16.09 1.24 -2.66
C PRO A 78 15.65 1.65 -4.06
N GLY A 79 16.46 1.32 -5.09
CA GLY A 79 16.08 1.51 -6.49
C GLY A 79 14.95 0.61 -6.97
N LEU A 80 14.61 -0.45 -6.25
CA LEU A 80 13.61 -1.46 -6.62
C LEU A 80 13.74 -1.87 -8.10
N PRO A 81 14.88 -2.43 -8.53
CA PRO A 81 15.23 -2.58 -9.94
C PRO A 81 14.23 -3.46 -10.72
N GLU A 82 13.63 -4.46 -10.09
CA GLU A 82 12.62 -5.28 -10.76
C GLU A 82 11.33 -4.51 -11.04
N SER A 83 10.85 -3.72 -10.09
CA SER A 83 9.66 -2.88 -10.28
C SER A 83 9.90 -1.78 -11.30
N THR A 84 11.02 -1.07 -11.20
CA THR A 84 11.33 0.07 -12.08
C THR A 84 11.57 -0.36 -13.51
N ARG A 85 12.23 -1.49 -13.77
CA ARG A 85 12.43 -1.98 -15.15
C ARG A 85 11.12 -2.42 -15.82
N HIS A 86 10.07 -2.71 -15.07
CA HIS A 86 8.73 -3.00 -15.58
C HIS A 86 7.83 -1.76 -15.70
N GLY A 87 8.38 -0.56 -15.44
CA GLY A 87 7.67 0.70 -15.61
C GLY A 87 6.90 1.16 -14.38
N THR A 88 7.11 0.55 -13.22
CA THR A 88 6.54 1.03 -11.96
C THR A 88 7.27 2.29 -11.51
N THR A 89 6.53 3.37 -11.28
CA THR A 89 7.06 4.66 -10.84
C THR A 89 6.57 5.08 -9.47
N SER A 90 5.63 4.35 -8.91
CA SER A 90 5.12 4.56 -7.55
C SER A 90 4.68 3.23 -6.93
N VAL A 91 5.00 3.04 -5.65
CA VAL A 91 4.62 1.84 -4.89
C VAL A 91 3.99 2.22 -3.57
N VAL A 92 3.08 1.37 -3.07
CA VAL A 92 2.56 1.44 -1.70
C VAL A 92 3.11 0.26 -0.91
N ILE A 93 3.81 0.53 0.17
CA ILE A 93 4.39 -0.44 1.09
C ILE A 93 3.63 -0.52 2.42
N ALA A 94 4.02 -1.45 3.27
CA ALA A 94 3.38 -1.75 4.56
C ALA A 94 1.91 -2.20 4.43
N ASN A 95 1.61 -2.92 3.36
CA ASN A 95 0.32 -3.58 3.17
C ASN A 95 0.12 -4.76 4.14
N CYS A 96 -1.08 -5.29 4.22
CA CYS A 96 -1.43 -6.47 5.04
C CYS A 96 -0.97 -6.37 6.50
N SER A 97 -0.89 -5.16 7.05
CA SER A 97 -0.47 -4.96 8.44
C SER A 97 1.00 -5.29 8.74
N LEU A 98 1.83 -5.49 7.72
CA LEU A 98 3.27 -5.66 7.81
C LEU A 98 3.97 -4.32 7.58
N GLY A 99 5.09 -4.06 8.23
CA GLY A 99 5.83 -2.82 7.99
C GLY A 99 6.92 -2.57 9.03
N LEU A 100 7.70 -1.51 8.83
CA LEU A 100 8.90 -1.18 9.59
C LEU A 100 8.74 0.08 10.46
N ALA A 101 7.50 0.50 10.76
CA ALA A 101 7.23 1.77 11.45
C ALA A 101 7.88 1.91 12.84
N PHE A 102 8.27 0.80 13.49
CA PHE A 102 8.81 0.77 14.84
C PHE A 102 10.05 -0.12 14.92
N GLY A 103 11.23 0.45 14.86
CA GLY A 103 12.48 -0.28 15.04
C GLY A 103 12.74 -0.71 16.49
N SER A 104 12.28 0.07 17.46
CA SER A 104 12.38 -0.18 18.91
C SER A 104 11.73 -1.48 19.39
N GLN A 105 10.89 -2.11 18.58
CA GLN A 105 10.24 -3.38 18.92
C GLN A 105 11.17 -4.60 18.78
N ARG A 106 12.35 -4.44 18.21
CA ARG A 106 13.33 -5.51 17.97
C ARG A 106 14.14 -5.75 19.24
N ASP A 107 14.07 -6.96 19.79
CA ASP A 107 14.78 -7.34 21.01
C ASP A 107 15.86 -8.43 20.78
N GLY A 108 16.32 -8.61 19.57
CA GLY A 108 17.41 -9.48 19.20
C GLY A 108 17.08 -10.97 19.07
N THR A 109 16.33 -11.57 19.97
CA THR A 109 16.00 -13.00 19.93
C THR A 109 14.63 -13.28 19.33
N ASN A 110 13.71 -12.35 19.46
CA ASN A 110 12.31 -12.48 19.04
C ASN A 110 11.87 -11.26 18.24
N ASP A 111 12.56 -11.00 17.14
CA ASP A 111 12.29 -9.87 16.26
C ASP A 111 10.87 -9.98 15.63
N PRO A 112 9.92 -9.14 16.02
CA PRO A 112 8.56 -9.22 15.54
C PRO A 112 8.44 -8.90 14.04
N ILE A 113 9.32 -8.07 13.49
CA ILE A 113 9.38 -7.77 12.06
C ILE A 113 9.73 -9.05 11.30
N VAL A 114 10.84 -9.67 11.63
CA VAL A 114 11.27 -10.94 11.01
C VAL A 114 10.23 -12.03 11.22
N SER A 115 9.62 -12.11 12.42
CA SER A 115 8.59 -13.11 12.73
C SER A 115 7.34 -12.94 11.88
N CYS A 116 6.88 -11.72 11.62
CA CYS A 116 5.73 -11.46 10.78
C CYS A 116 6.02 -11.73 9.30
N TYR A 117 7.13 -11.22 8.77
CA TYR A 117 7.44 -11.34 7.34
C TYR A 117 7.80 -12.75 6.88
N ALA A 118 8.52 -13.53 7.68
CA ALA A 118 9.13 -14.78 7.22
C ALA A 118 8.13 -15.82 6.68
N ARG A 119 6.97 -15.96 7.30
CA ARG A 119 5.93 -16.90 6.84
C ARG A 119 4.87 -16.26 5.95
N VAL A 120 4.61 -14.98 6.12
CA VAL A 120 3.63 -14.26 5.30
C VAL A 120 4.17 -14.11 3.87
N GLU A 121 5.43 -13.66 3.74
CA GLU A 121 6.07 -13.41 2.44
C GLU A 121 6.97 -14.56 1.96
N ASN A 122 7.03 -15.66 2.73
CA ASN A 122 7.87 -16.83 2.41
C ASN A 122 9.34 -16.47 2.16
N ILE A 123 9.88 -15.55 2.97
CA ILE A 123 11.28 -15.10 2.87
C ILE A 123 12.12 -15.75 3.98
N PRO A 124 13.31 -16.30 3.68
CA PRO A 124 14.18 -16.88 4.69
C PRO A 124 14.53 -15.89 5.81
N LYS A 125 14.45 -16.32 7.08
CA LYS A 125 14.74 -15.48 8.25
C LYS A 125 16.13 -14.83 8.21
N SER A 126 17.14 -15.51 7.66
CA SER A 126 18.50 -14.97 7.54
C SER A 126 18.54 -13.75 6.62
N VAL A 127 17.80 -13.78 5.51
CA VAL A 127 17.69 -12.65 4.59
C VAL A 127 16.96 -11.49 5.27
N LEU A 128 15.78 -11.75 5.86
CA LEU A 128 15.01 -10.73 6.58
C LEU A 128 15.82 -10.08 7.70
N LYS A 129 16.57 -10.88 8.47
CA LYS A 129 17.42 -10.37 9.54
C LYS A 129 18.51 -9.45 9.00
N SER A 130 19.18 -9.84 7.91
CA SER A 130 20.21 -9.00 7.28
C SER A 130 19.64 -7.65 6.81
N CYS A 131 18.44 -7.64 6.24
CA CYS A 131 17.78 -6.39 5.86
C CYS A 131 17.36 -5.56 7.10
N ALA A 132 16.79 -6.24 8.12
CA ALA A 132 16.34 -5.60 9.33
C ALA A 132 17.47 -5.04 10.20
N ASP A 133 18.70 -5.52 10.04
CA ASP A 133 19.88 -4.98 10.76
C ASP A 133 20.22 -3.53 10.35
N ASN A 134 19.66 -3.03 9.23
CA ASN A 134 19.75 -1.63 8.81
C ASN A 134 18.77 -0.71 9.55
N ILE A 135 17.83 -1.24 10.33
CA ILE A 135 16.84 -0.44 11.07
C ILE A 135 17.53 0.32 12.20
N THR A 136 17.55 1.64 12.11
CA THR A 136 18.14 2.56 13.09
C THR A 136 17.14 3.52 13.74
N TRP A 137 15.91 3.56 13.24
CA TRP A 137 14.82 4.40 13.76
C TRP A 137 14.02 3.68 14.85
N ASP A 138 13.41 4.45 15.75
CA ASP A 138 12.65 3.92 16.87
C ASP A 138 11.14 4.18 16.78
N ASN A 139 10.73 5.15 15.98
CA ASN A 139 9.33 5.57 15.88
C ASN A 139 8.87 5.82 14.43
N PRO A 140 7.56 5.95 14.19
CA PRO A 140 7.00 6.10 12.85
C PRO A 140 7.49 7.34 12.07
N ARG A 141 7.79 8.44 12.72
CA ARG A 141 8.25 9.65 12.05
C ARG A 141 9.68 9.47 11.55
N ASP A 142 10.55 8.94 12.39
CA ASP A 142 11.95 8.69 12.04
C ASP A 142 12.07 7.71 10.87
N TYR A 143 11.13 6.75 10.75
CA TYR A 143 11.09 5.85 9.58
C TYR A 143 10.79 6.61 8.27
N LEU A 144 9.85 7.55 8.27
CA LEU A 144 9.60 8.37 7.08
C LEU A 144 10.80 9.25 6.74
N ASP A 145 11.44 9.85 7.75
CA ASP A 145 12.65 10.64 7.57
C ASP A 145 13.81 9.80 7.03
N HIS A 146 13.95 8.55 7.49
CA HIS A 146 14.91 7.60 6.94
C HIS A 146 14.66 7.32 5.44
N LEU A 147 13.42 7.04 5.04
CA LEU A 147 13.09 6.80 3.64
C LEU A 147 13.44 8.01 2.73
N GLU A 148 13.33 9.24 3.23
CA GLU A 148 13.73 10.44 2.50
C GLU A 148 15.26 10.51 2.24
N THR A 149 16.07 9.76 3.00
CA THR A 149 17.54 9.68 2.80
C THR A 149 17.95 8.66 1.73
N LEU A 150 17.05 7.76 1.34
CA LEU A 150 17.35 6.69 0.39
C LEU A 150 17.30 7.18 -1.06
N ASN A 151 18.15 6.60 -1.91
CA ASN A 151 18.08 6.82 -3.36
C ASN A 151 16.97 5.94 -3.98
N LEU A 152 15.71 6.32 -3.72
CA LEU A 152 14.55 5.58 -4.18
C LEU A 152 14.43 5.59 -5.71
N GLY A 153 14.12 4.43 -6.31
CA GLY A 153 13.79 4.34 -7.73
C GLY A 153 12.37 4.85 -7.99
N PRO A 154 11.32 4.20 -7.50
CA PRO A 154 9.95 4.71 -7.57
C PRO A 154 9.65 5.66 -6.39
N ASN A 155 8.57 6.43 -6.51
CA ASN A 155 7.99 7.09 -5.35
C ASN A 155 7.43 6.04 -4.39
N VAL A 156 7.58 6.27 -3.09
CA VAL A 156 7.12 5.35 -2.04
C VAL A 156 6.06 6.01 -1.19
N ALA A 157 4.90 5.36 -1.05
CA ALA A 157 3.87 5.72 -0.09
C ALA A 157 3.77 4.61 0.97
N VAL A 158 3.73 4.99 2.24
CA VAL A 158 3.75 4.04 3.37
C VAL A 158 2.39 3.98 4.04
N LEU A 159 1.84 2.77 4.23
CA LEU A 159 0.70 2.55 5.10
C LEU A 159 1.18 2.35 6.54
N PHE A 160 0.34 2.68 7.52
CA PHE A 160 0.65 2.45 8.92
C PHE A 160 0.19 1.05 9.35
N PRO A 161 1.10 0.14 9.74
CA PRO A 161 0.79 -1.28 9.93
C PRO A 161 0.17 -1.56 11.30
N HIS A 162 -1.03 -2.13 11.33
CA HIS A 162 -1.76 -2.43 12.56
C HIS A 162 -1.06 -3.45 13.46
N SER A 163 -0.39 -4.47 12.89
CA SER A 163 0.35 -5.45 13.69
C SER A 163 1.43 -4.78 14.52
N MET A 164 2.19 -3.87 13.91
CA MET A 164 3.25 -3.15 14.61
C MET A 164 2.68 -2.16 15.63
N LEU A 165 1.55 -1.52 15.34
CA LEU A 165 0.84 -0.65 16.28
C LEU A 165 0.34 -1.44 17.52
N ARG A 166 -0.16 -2.66 17.34
CA ARG A 166 -0.57 -3.52 18.47
C ARG A 166 0.62 -3.95 19.32
N ILE A 167 1.75 -4.29 18.68
CA ILE A 167 2.98 -4.66 19.38
C ILE A 167 3.52 -3.48 20.18
N ASP A 168 3.53 -2.28 19.61
CA ASP A 168 3.96 -1.06 20.29
C ASP A 168 3.12 -0.77 21.53
N ALA A 169 1.80 -0.88 21.43
CA ALA A 169 0.88 -0.58 22.52
C ALA A 169 0.80 -1.64 23.60
N MET A 170 1.04 -2.91 23.29
CA MET A 170 0.73 -4.07 24.16
C MET A 170 1.94 -4.95 24.46
N GLY A 171 3.04 -4.83 23.71
CA GLY A 171 4.11 -5.81 23.63
C GLY A 171 3.75 -7.01 22.75
N PHE A 172 4.75 -7.71 22.21
CA PHE A 172 4.56 -8.76 21.22
C PHE A 172 3.66 -9.90 21.75
N ASP A 173 4.01 -10.47 22.92
CA ASP A 173 3.25 -11.57 23.53
C ASP A 173 1.79 -11.22 23.76
N ASN A 174 1.52 -10.07 24.37
CA ASN A 174 0.15 -9.62 24.65
C ASN A 174 -0.65 -9.36 23.39
N SER A 175 0.01 -8.87 22.33
CA SER A 175 -0.65 -8.55 21.06
C SER A 175 -1.29 -9.75 20.36
N VAL A 176 -0.84 -10.98 20.70
CA VAL A 176 -1.32 -12.25 20.15
C VAL A 176 -1.95 -13.19 21.20
N THR A 177 -2.20 -12.71 22.41
CA THR A 177 -2.75 -13.55 23.50
C THR A 177 -3.98 -12.98 24.17
N ARG A 178 -4.20 -11.68 24.14
CA ARG A 178 -5.33 -11.02 24.80
C ARG A 178 -5.86 -9.82 24.02
N ASP A 179 -7.02 -9.35 24.43
CA ASP A 179 -7.57 -8.08 23.96
C ASP A 179 -6.83 -6.90 24.56
N PRO A 180 -6.78 -5.75 23.86
CA PRO A 180 -6.23 -4.53 24.41
C PRO A 180 -7.14 -3.94 25.51
N SER A 181 -6.52 -3.35 26.52
CA SER A 181 -7.22 -2.52 27.51
C SER A 181 -7.69 -1.20 26.87
N LYS A 182 -8.59 -0.48 27.57
CA LYS A 182 -9.03 0.85 27.12
C LYS A 182 -7.88 1.84 26.98
N LYS A 183 -6.85 1.76 27.84
CA LYS A 183 -5.65 2.59 27.78
C LYS A 183 -4.83 2.27 26.53
N GLU A 184 -4.62 0.98 26.22
CA GLU A 184 -3.87 0.54 25.03
C GLU A 184 -4.57 0.95 23.74
N ILE A 185 -5.90 0.83 23.66
CA ILE A 185 -6.68 1.36 22.53
C ILE A 185 -6.53 2.88 22.42
N GLY A 186 -6.55 3.60 23.53
CA GLY A 186 -6.30 5.03 23.56
C GLY A 186 -4.93 5.39 22.98
N ASN A 187 -3.88 4.67 23.40
CA ASN A 187 -2.53 4.83 22.89
C ASN A 187 -2.46 4.54 21.38
N MET A 188 -3.03 3.43 20.92
CA MET A 188 -3.07 3.09 19.50
C MET A 188 -3.75 4.18 18.66
N LYS A 189 -4.86 4.75 19.13
CA LYS A 189 -5.56 5.85 18.44
C LYS A 189 -4.69 7.10 18.31
N GLU A 190 -4.00 7.50 19.39
CA GLU A 190 -3.12 8.67 19.35
C GLU A 190 -1.90 8.45 18.48
N THR A 191 -1.27 7.28 18.55
CA THR A 191 -0.13 6.93 17.70
C THR A 191 -0.53 6.89 16.22
N LEU A 192 -1.65 6.24 15.87
CA LEU A 192 -2.19 6.23 14.51
C LEU A 192 -2.49 7.64 13.99
N LYS A 193 -3.13 8.47 14.82
CA LYS A 193 -3.43 9.86 14.45
C LYS A 193 -2.17 10.67 14.17
N LYS A 194 -1.12 10.52 15.01
CA LYS A 194 0.18 11.17 14.80
C LYS A 194 0.85 10.69 13.52
N ALA A 195 0.88 9.37 13.28
CA ALA A 195 1.45 8.78 12.08
C ALA A 195 0.78 9.31 10.80
N LEU A 196 -0.56 9.31 10.74
CA LEU A 196 -1.28 9.83 9.58
C LEU A 196 -1.00 11.32 9.35
N LYS A 197 -0.87 12.12 10.41
CA LYS A 197 -0.49 13.54 10.30
C LYS A 197 0.96 13.75 9.87
N SER A 198 1.85 12.80 10.13
CA SER A 198 3.26 12.89 9.74
C SER A 198 3.54 12.45 8.29
N GLY A 199 2.54 11.94 7.55
CA GLY A 199 2.68 11.61 6.13
C GLY A 199 2.37 10.18 5.74
N TYR A 200 1.99 9.30 6.68
CA TYR A 200 1.51 7.96 6.29
C TYR A 200 0.25 8.07 5.42
N ALA A 201 0.24 7.35 4.29
CA ALA A 201 -0.81 7.40 3.29
C ALA A 201 -2.13 6.73 3.73
N GLY A 202 -2.06 5.91 4.76
CA GLY A 202 -3.22 5.17 5.26
C GLY A 202 -2.89 4.24 6.42
N PHE A 203 -3.80 3.34 6.68
CA PHE A 203 -3.71 2.32 7.73
C PHE A 203 -3.94 0.94 7.13
N SER A 204 -3.12 -0.05 7.45
CA SER A 204 -3.24 -1.40 6.92
C SER A 204 -3.60 -2.43 7.98
N THR A 205 -4.54 -3.32 7.65
CA THR A 205 -4.96 -4.46 8.46
C THR A 205 -4.97 -5.73 7.64
N ASP A 206 -4.88 -6.88 8.31
CA ASP A 206 -4.95 -8.19 7.66
C ASP A 206 -5.87 -9.17 8.42
N ALA A 207 -6.54 -10.04 7.66
CA ALA A 207 -7.38 -11.12 8.17
C ALA A 207 -7.25 -12.41 7.35
N LEU A 208 -6.20 -12.54 6.53
CA LEU A 208 -5.96 -13.74 5.71
C LEU A 208 -5.57 -14.93 6.58
N PRO A 209 -6.25 -16.08 6.46
CA PRO A 209 -6.14 -17.18 7.43
C PRO A 209 -4.81 -17.92 7.43
N PHE A 210 -3.93 -17.64 6.48
CA PHE A 210 -2.62 -18.28 6.31
C PHE A 210 -1.43 -17.39 6.71
N HIS A 211 -1.68 -16.20 7.24
CA HIS A 211 -0.62 -15.30 7.71
C HIS A 211 -0.24 -15.61 9.16
N TYR A 212 0.70 -16.54 9.33
CA TYR A 212 1.18 -17.01 10.63
C TYR A 212 2.53 -16.40 10.98
N LEU A 213 2.80 -16.31 12.28
CA LEU A 213 4.10 -15.94 12.83
C LEU A 213 5.15 -17.03 12.58
N ALA A 214 6.42 -16.64 12.51
CA ALA A 214 7.51 -17.56 12.23
C ALA A 214 8.38 -17.91 13.46
N ALA A 215 8.20 -17.20 14.60
CA ALA A 215 9.03 -17.36 15.79
C ALA A 215 8.30 -18.11 16.92
N GLN A 216 9.05 -18.92 17.69
CA GLN A 216 8.58 -19.47 18.94
C GLN A 216 8.47 -18.36 20.00
N PRO A 217 7.51 -18.43 20.95
CA PRO A 217 6.55 -19.52 21.16
C PRO A 217 5.26 -19.38 20.32
N HIS A 218 5.19 -18.42 19.39
CA HIS A 218 3.93 -18.03 18.73
C HIS A 218 3.79 -18.53 17.29
N CYS A 219 4.62 -19.47 16.83
CA CYS A 219 4.61 -19.97 15.44
C CYS A 219 3.28 -20.62 14.99
N GLU A 220 2.40 -21.02 15.92
CA GLU A 220 1.05 -21.52 15.66
C GLU A 220 -0.02 -20.42 15.66
N LYS A 221 0.38 -19.16 15.89
CA LYS A 221 -0.53 -18.02 15.91
C LYS A 221 -0.43 -17.21 14.63
N THR A 222 -1.50 -16.59 14.25
CA THR A 222 -1.51 -15.60 13.16
C THR A 222 -0.91 -14.27 13.62
N ILE A 223 -0.63 -13.38 12.66
CA ILE A 223 -0.04 -12.06 12.95
C ILE A 223 -0.96 -11.19 13.83
N PRO A 224 -0.41 -10.24 14.59
CA PRO A 224 -1.12 -9.52 15.66
C PRO A 224 -2.43 -8.85 15.25
N THR A 225 -2.52 -8.30 14.05
CA THR A 225 -3.74 -7.63 13.55
C THR A 225 -4.97 -8.53 13.55
N GLN A 226 -4.79 -9.85 13.39
CA GLN A 226 -5.88 -10.84 13.34
C GLN A 226 -6.51 -11.15 14.71
N PHE A 227 -5.89 -10.70 15.80
CA PHE A 227 -6.45 -10.77 17.15
C PHE A 227 -7.35 -9.56 17.46
N ALA A 228 -7.40 -8.57 16.59
CA ALA A 228 -8.24 -7.39 16.76
C ALA A 228 -9.73 -7.75 16.65
N LYS A 229 -10.49 -7.43 17.66
CA LYS A 229 -11.95 -7.52 17.61
C LYS A 229 -12.55 -6.33 16.86
N TYR A 230 -13.79 -6.50 16.40
CA TYR A 230 -14.53 -5.47 15.67
C TYR A 230 -14.52 -4.09 16.36
N ASN A 231 -14.62 -4.04 17.70
CA ASN A 231 -14.64 -2.77 18.43
C ASN A 231 -13.30 -2.01 18.33
N GLU A 232 -12.18 -2.72 18.32
CA GLU A 232 -10.85 -2.14 18.08
C GLU A 232 -10.76 -1.58 16.66
N LEU A 233 -11.07 -2.40 15.65
CA LEU A 233 -11.08 -1.99 14.25
C LEU A 233 -12.00 -0.77 14.02
N LYS A 234 -13.19 -0.76 14.62
CA LYS A 234 -14.13 0.36 14.53
C LYS A 234 -13.54 1.66 15.06
N GLN A 235 -12.87 1.62 16.20
CA GLN A 235 -12.27 2.81 16.81
C GLN A 235 -11.08 3.33 16.00
N LEU A 236 -10.21 2.45 15.48
CA LEU A 236 -9.09 2.83 14.63
C LEU A 236 -9.56 3.32 13.26
N ALA A 237 -10.53 2.64 12.64
CA ALA A 237 -11.16 3.10 11.39
C ALA A 237 -11.78 4.50 11.53
N GLN A 238 -12.31 4.84 12.71
CA GLN A 238 -12.82 6.18 12.97
C GLN A 238 -11.70 7.22 12.96
N VAL A 239 -10.51 6.91 13.50
CA VAL A 239 -9.33 7.80 13.43
C VAL A 239 -8.91 8.00 11.97
N VAL A 240 -8.85 6.93 11.17
CA VAL A 240 -8.49 7.02 9.75
C VAL A 240 -9.47 7.90 8.98
N ARG A 241 -10.78 7.75 9.25
CA ARG A 241 -11.85 8.57 8.65
C ARG A 241 -11.70 10.06 9.00
N GLU A 242 -11.42 10.38 10.27
CA GLU A 242 -11.24 11.74 10.76
C GLU A 242 -10.01 12.42 10.16
N GLN A 243 -8.99 11.65 9.80
CA GLN A 243 -7.80 12.13 9.10
C GLN A 243 -7.94 12.09 7.57
N GLU A 244 -9.13 11.76 7.03
CA GLU A 244 -9.43 11.67 5.59
C GLU A 244 -8.46 10.76 4.82
N SER A 245 -7.95 9.73 5.50
CA SER A 245 -6.95 8.81 4.99
C SER A 245 -7.58 7.50 4.49
N THR A 246 -6.76 6.55 4.06
CA THR A 246 -7.20 5.29 3.45
C THR A 246 -7.03 4.11 4.41
N TRP A 247 -8.01 3.23 4.46
CA TRP A 247 -7.91 1.93 5.13
C TRP A 247 -7.69 0.83 4.10
N GLN A 248 -6.52 0.19 4.16
CA GLN A 248 -6.25 -1.04 3.42
C GLN A 248 -6.60 -2.24 4.29
N ALA A 249 -7.37 -3.17 3.75
CA ALA A 249 -7.83 -4.36 4.46
C ALA A 249 -7.75 -5.62 3.60
N THR A 250 -7.85 -6.76 4.25
CA THR A 250 -8.11 -8.06 3.62
C THR A 250 -9.48 -8.57 4.10
N PRO A 251 -10.16 -9.46 3.35
CA PRO A 251 -11.44 -10.00 3.78
C PRO A 251 -11.31 -10.80 5.09
N PRO A 252 -12.17 -10.56 6.09
CA PRO A 252 -12.24 -11.41 7.28
C PRO A 252 -12.58 -12.86 6.92
N LYS A 253 -12.01 -13.80 7.66
CA LYS A 253 -12.15 -15.24 7.42
C LYS A 253 -13.41 -15.89 8.02
N ASP A 254 -14.14 -15.17 8.89
CA ASP A 254 -15.06 -15.84 9.84
C ASP A 254 -16.42 -16.19 9.24
N SER A 255 -17.04 -15.28 8.47
CA SER A 255 -18.34 -15.50 7.85
C SER A 255 -18.68 -14.37 6.88
N VAL A 256 -19.64 -14.62 5.98
CA VAL A 256 -20.20 -13.58 5.09
C VAL A 256 -20.76 -12.41 5.89
N PHE A 257 -21.44 -12.70 7.01
CA PHE A 257 -21.99 -11.67 7.89
C PHE A 257 -20.89 -10.86 8.59
N GLY A 258 -19.86 -11.52 9.12
CA GLY A 258 -18.68 -10.86 9.70
C GLY A 258 -17.96 -9.96 8.71
N THR A 259 -17.77 -10.46 7.49
CA THR A 259 -17.17 -9.70 6.38
C THR A 259 -17.98 -8.46 6.05
N LEU A 260 -19.31 -8.59 5.86
CA LEU A 260 -20.19 -7.48 5.59
C LEU A 260 -20.18 -6.44 6.72
N ARG A 261 -20.31 -6.92 7.98
CA ARG A 261 -20.24 -6.05 9.16
C ARG A 261 -18.95 -5.24 9.21
N THR A 262 -17.82 -5.87 8.93
CA THR A 262 -16.50 -5.21 8.94
C THR A 262 -16.43 -4.17 7.82
N PHE A 263 -16.84 -4.50 6.61
CA PHE A 263 -16.78 -3.56 5.50
C PHE A 263 -17.85 -2.47 5.55
N LEU A 264 -18.90 -2.62 6.35
CA LEU A 264 -19.80 -1.51 6.68
C LEU A 264 -19.11 -0.36 7.46
N LEU A 265 -17.88 -0.58 7.97
CA LEU A 265 -17.06 0.51 8.48
C LEU A 265 -16.72 1.56 7.41
N THR A 266 -16.79 1.23 6.11
CA THR A 266 -16.63 2.22 5.02
C THR A 266 -17.81 3.20 4.93
N SER A 267 -18.96 2.86 5.51
CA SER A 267 -20.23 3.58 5.30
C SER A 267 -20.22 5.00 5.86
N GLY A 268 -20.45 5.98 4.99
CA GLY A 268 -20.73 7.36 5.40
C GLY A 268 -22.08 7.50 6.10
N ARG A 269 -23.09 6.71 5.68
CA ARG A 269 -24.42 6.73 6.29
C ARG A 269 -24.42 6.33 7.76
N LEU A 270 -23.61 5.34 8.13
CA LEU A 270 -23.55 4.83 9.50
C LEU A 270 -22.55 5.60 10.38
N HIS A 271 -21.58 6.29 9.79
CA HIS A 271 -20.44 6.86 10.51
C HIS A 271 -20.17 8.34 10.21
N GLY A 272 -21.10 9.02 9.52
CA GLY A 272 -21.03 10.46 9.23
C GLY A 272 -20.28 10.82 7.95
N LYS A 273 -19.10 10.26 7.70
CA LYS A 273 -18.34 10.40 6.46
C LYS A 273 -17.99 9.01 5.90
N PRO A 274 -17.93 8.83 4.57
CA PRO A 274 -17.35 7.60 4.00
C PRO A 274 -15.88 7.46 4.42
N LEU A 275 -15.44 6.21 4.58
CA LEU A 275 -14.03 5.87 4.78
C LEU A 275 -13.53 5.23 3.50
N ARG A 276 -12.53 5.85 2.87
CA ARG A 276 -11.85 5.24 1.72
C ARG A 276 -11.23 3.93 2.15
N THR A 277 -11.74 2.85 1.56
CA THR A 277 -11.34 1.49 1.91
C THR A 277 -10.90 0.76 0.67
N THR A 278 -9.71 0.19 0.69
CA THR A 278 -9.19 -0.66 -0.38
C THR A 278 -8.94 -2.07 0.14
N VAL A 279 -9.37 -3.09 -0.61
CA VAL A 279 -9.39 -4.48 -0.13
C VAL A 279 -8.74 -5.42 -1.14
N VAL A 280 -7.82 -6.25 -0.66
CA VAL A 280 -7.24 -7.38 -1.41
C VAL A 280 -8.21 -8.56 -1.41
N ALA A 281 -8.56 -9.20 -2.48
CA ALA A 281 -8.34 -8.87 -3.87
C ALA A 281 -9.58 -9.27 -4.66
N ALA A 282 -9.87 -8.55 -5.71
CA ALA A 282 -10.82 -9.01 -6.71
C ALA A 282 -10.11 -10.04 -7.61
N LEU A 283 -10.10 -11.30 -7.17
CA LEU A 283 -9.53 -12.40 -7.94
C LEU A 283 -10.61 -13.01 -8.84
N ASP A 284 -10.30 -13.15 -10.12
CA ASP A 284 -11.04 -14.02 -11.01
C ASP A 284 -10.37 -15.39 -11.01
N ILE A 285 -10.93 -16.31 -10.23
CA ILE A 285 -10.40 -17.66 -10.09
C ILE A 285 -11.04 -18.54 -11.15
N ALA A 286 -10.25 -19.17 -12.01
CA ALA A 286 -10.69 -19.96 -13.16
C ALA A 286 -11.80 -20.98 -12.83
N ASN A 287 -11.79 -21.55 -11.63
CA ASN A 287 -12.79 -22.54 -11.21
C ASN A 287 -13.91 -21.95 -10.33
N ASN A 288 -13.97 -20.62 -10.14
CA ASN A 288 -14.98 -19.98 -9.30
C ASN A 288 -15.53 -18.67 -9.90
N TRP A 289 -16.29 -18.82 -10.99
CA TRP A 289 -16.93 -17.71 -11.69
C TRP A 289 -17.93 -16.90 -10.84
N LYS A 290 -18.36 -17.44 -9.67
CA LYS A 290 -19.26 -16.76 -8.75
C LYS A 290 -18.54 -15.67 -7.95
N LEU A 291 -17.22 -15.79 -7.75
CA LEU A 291 -16.45 -14.87 -6.92
C LEU A 291 -16.44 -13.45 -7.51
N SER A 292 -16.18 -13.30 -8.79
CA SER A 292 -16.19 -11.99 -9.45
C SER A 292 -17.56 -11.30 -9.38
N ARG A 293 -18.65 -12.08 -9.52
CA ARG A 293 -20.02 -11.57 -9.32
C ARG A 293 -20.25 -11.11 -7.89
N MET A 294 -19.86 -11.93 -6.93
CA MET A 294 -20.02 -11.62 -5.50
C MET A 294 -19.26 -10.35 -5.13
N VAL A 295 -18.02 -10.21 -5.57
CA VAL A 295 -17.17 -9.03 -5.36
C VAL A 295 -17.83 -7.77 -5.96
N LYS A 296 -18.28 -7.86 -7.22
CA LYS A 296 -18.99 -6.76 -7.89
C LYS A 296 -20.27 -6.35 -7.15
N THR A 297 -21.06 -7.33 -6.72
CA THR A 297 -22.31 -7.08 -5.97
C THR A 297 -22.03 -6.43 -4.63
N LEU A 298 -21.03 -6.94 -3.88
CA LEU A 298 -20.62 -6.37 -2.59
C LEU A 298 -20.12 -4.93 -2.75
N SER A 299 -19.25 -4.68 -3.71
CA SER A 299 -18.72 -3.34 -3.99
C SER A 299 -19.85 -2.37 -4.40
N GLY A 300 -20.76 -2.81 -5.29
CA GLY A 300 -21.92 -2.02 -5.68
C GLY A 300 -22.87 -1.70 -4.50
N LEU A 301 -23.10 -2.67 -3.61
CA LEU A 301 -23.92 -2.48 -2.41
C LEU A 301 -23.27 -1.48 -1.45
N LEU A 302 -21.99 -1.66 -1.13
CA LEU A 302 -21.27 -0.79 -0.20
C LEU A 302 -21.18 0.65 -0.71
N ASN A 303 -21.02 0.85 -2.02
CA ASN A 303 -20.92 2.16 -2.67
C ASN A 303 -22.32 2.74 -3.06
N SER A 304 -23.40 2.04 -2.74
CA SER A 304 -24.75 2.53 -3.06
C SER A 304 -25.10 3.81 -2.29
N LYS A 305 -26.09 4.56 -2.80
CA LYS A 305 -26.66 5.74 -2.11
C LYS A 305 -27.22 5.41 -0.71
N LEU A 306 -27.59 4.15 -0.46
CA LEU A 306 -28.09 3.68 0.84
C LEU A 306 -26.98 3.59 1.88
N ILE A 307 -25.80 3.07 1.51
CA ILE A 307 -24.67 2.86 2.42
C ILE A 307 -23.66 4.02 2.37
N GLN A 308 -23.50 4.64 1.21
CA GLN A 308 -22.59 5.77 1.00
C GLN A 308 -21.14 5.43 1.40
N GLY A 309 -20.67 4.25 0.98
CA GLY A 309 -19.28 3.85 1.19
C GLY A 309 -18.35 4.43 0.13
N ASP A 310 -17.05 4.35 0.41
CA ASP A 310 -15.95 4.60 -0.53
C ASP A 310 -15.08 3.33 -0.54
N PHE A 311 -15.57 2.28 -1.21
CA PHE A 311 -15.04 0.91 -1.14
C PHE A 311 -14.52 0.46 -2.50
N HIS A 312 -13.25 0.08 -2.55
CA HIS A 312 -12.55 -0.34 -3.74
C HIS A 312 -11.88 -1.70 -3.54
N MET A 313 -11.97 -2.55 -4.57
CA MET A 313 -11.24 -3.81 -4.58
C MET A 313 -9.96 -3.65 -5.38
N GLN A 314 -8.87 -4.14 -4.83
CA GLN A 314 -7.61 -4.27 -5.55
C GLN A 314 -7.71 -5.44 -6.54
N ALA A 315 -7.19 -5.28 -7.73
CA ALA A 315 -7.17 -6.31 -8.76
C ALA A 315 -5.72 -6.60 -9.16
N LEU A 316 -5.43 -7.86 -9.45
CA LEU A 316 -4.16 -8.26 -10.04
C LEU A 316 -4.21 -8.00 -11.54
N GLY A 317 -3.24 -7.22 -12.03
CA GLY A 317 -3.16 -6.82 -13.44
C GLY A 317 -2.73 -7.94 -14.40
N ALA A 318 -2.23 -9.05 -13.88
CA ALA A 318 -1.77 -10.19 -14.68
C ALA A 318 -2.24 -11.53 -14.08
N PRO A 319 -2.53 -12.54 -14.92
CA PRO A 319 -2.83 -13.87 -14.42
C PRO A 319 -1.58 -14.51 -13.80
N PHE A 320 -1.78 -15.22 -12.69
CA PHE A 320 -0.73 -16.00 -12.02
C PHE A 320 -1.24 -17.38 -11.63
N LYS A 321 -0.32 -18.31 -11.41
CA LYS A 321 -0.61 -19.64 -10.89
C LYS A 321 0.13 -19.84 -9.58
N ILE A 322 -0.57 -20.42 -8.59
CA ILE A 322 0.03 -20.89 -7.35
C ILE A 322 0.09 -22.42 -7.45
N TRP A 323 1.27 -22.97 -7.16
CA TRP A 323 1.53 -24.41 -7.18
C TRP A 323 1.58 -24.94 -5.75
#